data_d33270a7693bbaad0fb1370327235820
#
_entry.id   d33270a7693bbaad0fb1370327235820
#
_cell.length_a   1.000
_cell.length_b   1.000
_cell.length_c   1.000
_cell.angle_alpha   90.00
_cell.angle_beta   90.00
_cell.angle_gamma   90.00
#
_symmetry.space_group_name_H-M   'P 1'
#
loop_
_entity.id
_entity.type
_entity.pdbx_description
1 polymer ?
#
loop_
_entity_poly.entity_id
_entity_poly.type
_entity_poly.pdbx_seq_one_letter_code
_entity_poly.pdbx_strand_id
1 'polypeptide(L)'
;MKKLIRKIASAAIGISMVAVASQAMAQDSSKPIVIPTHNWSSQVVMAYVIGGIFESMGSNVEYVPADSQAVYESIRNGDVTISHEVWQGTFGKSFYNAMAKGGVIDAGTHAAATLEELGVPHYVIENNLCPGLPNWEALKNCPEIFATADSGGKGRVLEGPQSWHGELMPNRFKALGLDSNYVIKFAGSADAIWAELASAKKEGRGIITFNWSPNFTDADGFDFIEFPEYTDGCRIADGGDGACGSPKGWLKKAANYKFPKTHPAAYTTFSKMSFTTKDIGQMAALVDIDKMSHEDAAKKWLADNENVWKSFTQIGR
;
A
#
# COMPACT_ATOMS: atom_id res chain seq x y z
N MET A 1 12.15 -76.14 -63.24
CA MET A 1 13.14 -75.42 -62.34
C MET A 1 12.90 -73.92 -62.46
N LYS A 2 12.03 -73.38 -61.63
CA LYS A 2 11.78 -71.90 -61.56
C LYS A 2 11.97 -71.46 -60.13
N LYS A 3 13.01 -70.64 -59.87
CA LYS A 3 13.31 -70.01 -58.56
C LYS A 3 12.33 -68.87 -58.27
N LEU A 4 11.60 -69.00 -57.19
CA LEU A 4 10.69 -67.99 -56.70
C LEU A 4 11.48 -67.03 -55.74
N ILE A 5 11.67 -65.79 -56.15
CA ILE A 5 12.35 -64.74 -55.33
C ILE A 5 11.27 -64.06 -54.51
N ARG A 6 11.29 -64.22 -53.18
CA ARG A 6 10.46 -63.47 -52.22
C ARG A 6 11.11 -62.13 -51.95
N LYS A 7 10.45 -61.04 -52.31
CA LYS A 7 10.81 -59.64 -51.85
C LYS A 7 10.26 -59.47 -50.45
N ILE A 8 11.14 -59.26 -49.50
CA ILE A 8 10.83 -58.77 -48.15
C ILE A 8 10.82 -57.23 -48.18
N ALA A 9 9.62 -56.64 -47.99
CA ALA A 9 9.49 -55.23 -47.85
C ALA A 9 9.70 -54.88 -46.37
N SER A 10 10.81 -54.19 -46.05
CA SER A 10 11.08 -53.68 -44.72
C SER A 10 10.35 -52.34 -44.55
N ALA A 11 9.30 -52.30 -43.74
CA ALA A 11 8.64 -51.08 -43.31
C ALA A 11 9.44 -50.47 -42.16
N ALA A 12 10.13 -49.37 -42.43
CA ALA A 12 10.78 -48.56 -41.41
C ALA A 12 9.71 -47.70 -40.73
N ILE A 13 9.33 -48.03 -39.50
CA ILE A 13 8.50 -47.18 -38.65
C ILE A 13 9.40 -46.07 -38.06
N GLY A 14 9.32 -44.88 -38.64
CA GLY A 14 9.93 -43.69 -38.08
C GLY A 14 9.18 -43.24 -36.83
N ILE A 15 9.74 -43.48 -35.64
CA ILE A 15 9.26 -42.90 -34.38
C ILE A 15 9.76 -41.48 -34.34
N SER A 16 8.88 -40.52 -34.69
CA SER A 16 9.14 -39.08 -34.46
C SER A 16 9.04 -38.80 -32.96
N MET A 17 10.18 -38.71 -32.26
CA MET A 17 10.25 -38.14 -30.93
C MET A 17 9.91 -36.66 -31.03
N VAL A 18 8.70 -36.28 -30.67
CA VAL A 18 8.36 -34.90 -30.38
C VAL A 18 9.05 -34.56 -29.05
N ALA A 19 10.20 -33.92 -29.11
CA ALA A 19 10.83 -33.31 -27.93
C ALA A 19 9.93 -32.18 -27.47
N VAL A 20 9.09 -32.41 -26.47
CA VAL A 20 8.42 -31.35 -25.70
C VAL A 20 9.54 -30.68 -24.92
N ALA A 21 10.04 -29.58 -25.46
CA ALA A 21 10.90 -28.68 -24.70
C ALA A 21 10.06 -28.07 -23.59
N SER A 22 10.03 -28.73 -22.43
CA SER A 22 9.62 -28.06 -21.19
C SER A 22 10.60 -26.88 -21.02
N GLN A 23 10.09 -25.65 -21.20
CA GLN A 23 10.85 -24.48 -20.78
C GLN A 23 11.03 -24.61 -19.27
N ALA A 24 12.20 -25.06 -18.84
CA ALA A 24 12.58 -25.04 -17.45
C ALA A 24 12.58 -23.56 -17.02
N MET A 25 11.60 -23.18 -16.23
CA MET A 25 11.63 -21.88 -15.58
C MET A 25 12.94 -21.80 -14.80
N ALA A 26 13.68 -20.70 -14.98
CA ALA A 26 14.91 -20.50 -14.22
C ALA A 26 14.58 -20.61 -12.72
N GLN A 27 15.38 -21.38 -12.00
CA GLN A 27 15.18 -21.60 -10.57
C GLN A 27 15.47 -20.30 -9.81
N ASP A 28 14.61 -20.00 -8.83
CA ASP A 28 14.82 -18.85 -7.93
C ASP A 28 16.14 -19.01 -7.14
N SER A 29 16.79 -17.89 -6.86
CA SER A 29 17.97 -17.83 -6.00
C SER A 29 17.67 -18.29 -4.59
N SER A 30 18.65 -18.90 -3.93
CA SER A 30 18.56 -19.19 -2.48
C SER A 30 18.81 -17.97 -1.58
N LYS A 31 19.15 -16.80 -2.13
CA LYS A 31 19.26 -15.57 -1.36
C LYS A 31 17.88 -15.14 -0.88
N PRO A 32 17.76 -14.52 0.30
CA PRO A 32 16.45 -14.09 0.79
C PRO A 32 15.87 -12.97 -0.07
N ILE A 33 14.54 -12.99 -0.20
CA ILE A 33 13.75 -11.86 -0.67
C ILE A 33 13.56 -10.93 0.52
N VAL A 34 14.14 -9.74 0.48
CA VAL A 34 14.10 -8.77 1.58
C VAL A 34 12.86 -7.89 1.42
N ILE A 35 11.94 -7.97 2.40
CA ILE A 35 10.66 -7.27 2.42
C ILE A 35 10.69 -6.20 3.51
N PRO A 36 10.38 -4.92 3.21
CA PRO A 36 10.36 -3.86 4.20
C PRO A 36 9.11 -3.93 5.07
N THR A 37 9.25 -3.59 6.35
CA THR A 37 8.14 -3.28 7.25
C THR A 37 8.19 -1.81 7.61
N HIS A 38 7.03 -1.14 7.52
CA HIS A 38 6.85 0.27 7.86
C HIS A 38 6.09 0.42 9.18
N ASN A 39 5.46 1.56 9.41
CA ASN A 39 4.83 1.91 10.69
C ASN A 39 3.29 2.07 10.59
N TRP A 40 2.63 1.26 9.75
CA TRP A 40 1.19 1.11 9.72
C TRP A 40 0.78 -0.35 9.46
N SER A 41 -0.34 -0.76 10.04
CA SER A 41 -0.71 -2.17 10.21
C SER A 41 -0.94 -2.91 8.91
N SER A 42 -1.66 -2.33 7.91
CA SER A 42 -1.94 -3.03 6.65
C SER A 42 -0.65 -3.43 5.93
N GLN A 43 0.33 -2.53 5.91
CA GLN A 43 1.60 -2.76 5.25
C GLN A 43 2.40 -3.89 5.92
N VAL A 44 2.47 -3.88 7.26
CA VAL A 44 3.23 -4.92 7.98
C VAL A 44 2.55 -6.28 7.83
N VAL A 45 1.22 -6.35 7.95
CA VAL A 45 0.49 -7.61 7.72
C VAL A 45 0.67 -8.09 6.28
N MET A 46 0.56 -7.20 5.30
CA MET A 46 0.77 -7.54 3.88
C MET A 46 2.21 -8.00 3.61
N ALA A 47 3.22 -7.44 4.30
CA ALA A 47 4.60 -7.91 4.22
C ALA A 47 4.69 -9.39 4.60
N TYR A 48 4.10 -9.78 5.74
CA TYR A 48 4.07 -11.17 6.20
C TYR A 48 3.19 -12.07 5.31
N VAL A 49 2.07 -11.56 4.77
CA VAL A 49 1.24 -12.29 3.79
C VAL A 49 2.05 -12.61 2.53
N ILE A 50 2.71 -11.62 1.95
CA ILE A 50 3.53 -11.77 0.74
C ILE A 50 4.72 -12.71 1.02
N GLY A 51 5.37 -12.55 2.16
CA GLY A 51 6.44 -13.44 2.58
C GLY A 51 5.98 -14.88 2.73
N GLY A 52 4.85 -15.13 3.40
CA GLY A 52 4.28 -16.46 3.53
C GLY A 52 3.91 -17.10 2.18
N ILE A 53 3.46 -16.29 1.20
CA ILE A 53 3.25 -16.77 -0.17
C ILE A 53 4.59 -17.18 -0.80
N PHE A 54 5.65 -16.39 -0.67
CA PHE A 54 6.98 -16.74 -1.20
C PHE A 54 7.56 -17.97 -0.51
N GLU A 55 7.42 -18.11 0.80
CA GLU A 55 7.84 -19.28 1.57
C GLU A 55 7.09 -20.55 1.12
N SER A 56 5.78 -20.44 0.82
CA SER A 56 5.00 -21.55 0.27
C SER A 56 5.51 -22.05 -1.10
N MET A 57 6.25 -21.17 -1.82
CA MET A 57 6.92 -21.49 -3.09
C MET A 57 8.35 -21.99 -2.89
N GLY A 58 8.86 -22.04 -1.66
CA GLY A 58 10.21 -22.48 -1.33
C GLY A 58 11.28 -21.37 -1.37
N SER A 59 10.88 -20.09 -1.44
CA SER A 59 11.81 -18.97 -1.36
C SER A 59 12.15 -18.65 0.11
N ASN A 60 13.38 -18.16 0.34
CA ASN A 60 13.77 -17.59 1.62
C ASN A 60 13.31 -16.12 1.71
N VAL A 61 12.83 -15.70 2.87
CA VAL A 61 12.34 -14.35 3.10
C VAL A 61 13.03 -13.73 4.32
N GLU A 62 13.29 -12.44 4.26
CA GLU A 62 13.79 -11.63 5.36
C GLU A 62 12.96 -10.35 5.47
N TYR A 63 12.63 -9.95 6.71
CA TYR A 63 11.89 -8.71 6.98
C TYR A 63 12.81 -7.69 7.62
N VAL A 64 12.77 -6.45 7.12
CA VAL A 64 13.62 -5.36 7.63
C VAL A 64 12.78 -4.11 7.89
N PRO A 65 12.89 -3.48 9.07
CA PRO A 65 12.31 -2.16 9.28
C PRO A 65 12.93 -1.14 8.33
N ALA A 66 12.11 -0.36 7.66
CA ALA A 66 12.56 0.66 6.73
C ALA A 66 11.69 1.92 6.80
N ASP A 67 12.31 3.09 6.66
CA ASP A 67 11.58 4.33 6.44
C ASP A 67 10.86 4.31 5.10
N SER A 68 9.61 4.74 5.09
CA SER A 68 8.72 4.63 3.94
C SER A 68 9.09 5.54 2.76
N GLN A 69 9.81 6.63 2.99
CA GLN A 69 10.33 7.49 1.93
C GLN A 69 11.71 7.02 1.44
N ALA A 70 12.58 6.59 2.37
CA ALA A 70 13.94 6.15 2.04
C ALA A 70 13.99 4.75 1.40
N VAL A 71 12.94 3.95 1.54
CA VAL A 71 12.87 2.57 1.04
C VAL A 71 13.18 2.44 -0.46
N TYR A 72 12.83 3.43 -1.27
CA TYR A 72 13.08 3.40 -2.72
C TYR A 72 14.58 3.45 -3.07
N GLU A 73 15.38 4.17 -2.30
CA GLU A 73 16.84 4.15 -2.45
C GLU A 73 17.43 2.80 -1.99
N SER A 74 16.88 2.21 -0.91
CA SER A 74 17.27 0.87 -0.46
C SER A 74 16.93 -0.20 -1.51
N ILE A 75 15.77 -0.10 -2.18
CA ILE A 75 15.42 -0.97 -3.31
C ILE A 75 16.41 -0.75 -4.46
N ARG A 76 16.71 0.48 -4.82
CA ARG A 76 17.64 0.82 -5.90
C ARG A 76 19.03 0.23 -5.67
N ASN A 77 19.53 0.28 -4.45
CA ASN A 77 20.83 -0.26 -4.06
C ASN A 77 20.81 -1.80 -3.94
N GLY A 78 19.66 -2.41 -3.72
CA GLY A 78 19.49 -3.86 -3.56
C GLY A 78 19.54 -4.34 -2.11
N ASP A 79 19.45 -3.42 -1.13
CA ASP A 79 19.35 -3.74 0.30
C ASP A 79 17.94 -4.26 0.64
N VAL A 80 16.94 -3.81 -0.12
CA VAL A 80 15.53 -4.24 -0.07
C VAL A 80 15.14 -4.76 -1.45
N THR A 81 14.38 -5.85 -1.51
CA THR A 81 14.00 -6.47 -2.79
C THR A 81 12.73 -5.86 -3.37
N ILE A 82 11.73 -5.61 -2.55
CA ILE A 82 10.40 -5.13 -2.98
C ILE A 82 9.86 -4.04 -2.05
N SER A 83 8.88 -3.27 -2.54
CA SER A 83 7.91 -2.54 -1.72
C SER A 83 6.51 -2.83 -2.27
N HIS A 84 5.60 -3.21 -1.41
CA HIS A 84 4.29 -3.72 -1.81
C HIS A 84 3.15 -2.72 -1.59
N GLU A 85 3.37 -1.63 -0.88
CA GLU A 85 2.43 -0.51 -0.73
C GLU A 85 3.10 0.81 -1.14
N VAL A 86 3.07 1.12 -2.43
CA VAL A 86 3.44 2.43 -2.97
C VAL A 86 2.18 3.24 -3.16
N TRP A 87 1.88 4.12 -2.22
CA TRP A 87 0.72 5.01 -2.24
C TRP A 87 0.98 6.22 -3.14
N GLN A 88 0.10 6.50 -4.11
CA GLN A 88 0.31 7.58 -5.08
C GLN A 88 0.44 8.94 -4.41
N GLY A 89 -0.45 9.22 -3.47
CA GLY A 89 -0.53 10.54 -2.83
C GLY A 89 0.72 10.90 -2.05
N THR A 90 1.25 9.94 -1.29
CA THR A 90 2.39 10.13 -0.38
C THR A 90 3.73 9.79 -1.02
N PHE A 91 3.84 8.64 -1.69
CA PHE A 91 5.12 8.09 -2.12
C PHE A 91 5.33 8.09 -3.63
N GLY A 92 4.30 8.43 -4.43
CA GLY A 92 4.37 8.35 -5.89
C GLY A 92 5.55 9.12 -6.49
N LYS A 93 5.82 10.34 -5.99
CA LYS A 93 6.96 11.16 -6.45
C LYS A 93 8.31 10.50 -6.15
N SER A 94 8.49 9.98 -4.93
CA SER A 94 9.73 9.28 -4.53
C SER A 94 9.95 8.02 -5.35
N PHE A 95 8.91 7.25 -5.60
CA PHE A 95 8.92 6.06 -6.46
C PHE A 95 9.35 6.39 -7.89
N TYR A 96 8.69 7.37 -8.55
CA TYR A 96 9.04 7.74 -9.91
C TYR A 96 10.46 8.33 -10.02
N ASN A 97 10.90 9.11 -9.03
CA ASN A 97 12.26 9.61 -8.98
C ASN A 97 13.29 8.48 -8.88
N ALA A 98 13.02 7.45 -8.06
CA ALA A 98 13.89 6.29 -7.96
C ALA A 98 13.92 5.47 -9.26
N MET A 99 12.78 5.30 -9.92
CA MET A 99 12.71 4.65 -11.24
C MET A 99 13.52 5.42 -12.28
N ALA A 100 13.40 6.75 -12.33
CA ALA A 100 14.14 7.60 -13.27
C ALA A 100 15.67 7.52 -13.05
N LYS A 101 16.13 7.34 -11.82
CA LYS A 101 17.55 7.09 -11.49
C LYS A 101 18.01 5.67 -11.88
N GLY A 102 17.11 4.77 -12.20
CA GLY A 102 17.37 3.35 -12.46
C GLY A 102 17.53 2.51 -11.20
N GLY A 103 17.35 1.20 -11.32
CA GLY A 103 17.49 0.24 -10.22
C GLY A 103 16.17 -0.13 -9.54
N VAL A 104 15.10 0.64 -9.75
CA VAL A 104 13.72 0.34 -9.32
C VAL A 104 12.84 0.12 -10.54
N ILE A 105 11.96 -0.85 -10.48
CA ILE A 105 10.95 -1.14 -11.51
C ILE A 105 9.55 -1.14 -10.92
N ASP A 106 8.57 -0.80 -11.74
CA ASP A 106 7.14 -0.97 -11.44
C ASP A 106 6.78 -2.45 -11.55
N ALA A 107 6.30 -3.05 -10.46
CA ALA A 107 5.90 -4.45 -10.40
C ALA A 107 4.37 -4.64 -10.46
N GLY A 108 3.64 -3.61 -10.87
CA GLY A 108 2.19 -3.64 -11.07
C GLY A 108 1.39 -2.96 -9.96
N THR A 109 0.08 -2.93 -10.16
CA THR A 109 -0.88 -2.20 -9.32
C THR A 109 -1.80 -3.18 -8.59
N HIS A 110 -2.18 -2.87 -7.35
CA HIS A 110 -3.25 -3.57 -6.65
C HIS A 110 -4.62 -3.15 -7.19
N ALA A 111 -5.64 -3.98 -6.99
CA ALA A 111 -7.03 -3.69 -7.35
C ALA A 111 -7.73 -2.76 -6.34
N ALA A 112 -6.97 -1.96 -5.63
CA ALA A 112 -7.45 -1.00 -4.65
C ALA A 112 -7.22 0.42 -5.18
N ALA A 113 -8.26 1.24 -5.18
CA ALA A 113 -8.13 2.69 -5.32
C ALA A 113 -7.71 3.28 -3.97
N THR A 114 -6.91 4.35 -3.99
CA THR A 114 -6.42 5.00 -2.77
C THR A 114 -6.97 6.40 -2.62
N LEU A 115 -7.19 6.80 -1.37
CA LEU A 115 -7.34 8.19 -0.94
C LEU A 115 -6.58 8.36 0.37
N GLU A 116 -5.77 9.40 0.45
CA GLU A 116 -4.95 9.75 1.61
C GLU A 116 -5.26 11.20 1.96
N GLU A 117 -6.13 11.45 2.97
CA GLU A 117 -6.64 12.79 3.21
C GLU A 117 -6.99 13.00 4.70
N LEU A 118 -7.16 14.23 5.11
CA LEU A 118 -7.76 14.57 6.39
C LEU A 118 -9.24 14.27 6.39
N GLY A 119 -9.74 13.89 7.55
CA GLY A 119 -11.18 13.65 7.73
C GLY A 119 -11.59 13.68 9.20
N VAL A 120 -12.84 13.32 9.41
CA VAL A 120 -13.48 13.27 10.71
C VAL A 120 -14.25 11.96 10.88
N PRO A 121 -14.39 11.44 12.12
CA PRO A 121 -15.30 10.33 12.37
C PRO A 121 -16.75 10.72 12.00
N HIS A 122 -17.51 9.77 11.49
CA HIS A 122 -18.87 9.98 10.99
C HIS A 122 -19.80 10.69 12.01
N TYR A 123 -19.66 10.38 13.31
CA TYR A 123 -20.46 11.03 14.35
C TYR A 123 -20.27 12.56 14.42
N VAL A 124 -19.16 13.10 13.94
CA VAL A 124 -18.93 14.57 13.89
C VAL A 124 -19.92 15.23 12.92
N ILE A 125 -20.17 14.55 11.81
CA ILE A 125 -21.15 14.99 10.80
C ILE A 125 -22.59 14.69 11.27
N GLU A 126 -22.87 13.47 11.72
CA GLU A 126 -24.18 13.05 12.19
C GLU A 126 -24.73 13.95 13.33
N ASN A 127 -23.86 14.31 14.28
CA ASN A 127 -24.21 15.21 15.38
C ASN A 127 -24.10 16.69 15.02
N ASN A 128 -23.78 17.01 13.76
CA ASN A 128 -23.63 18.37 13.25
C ASN A 128 -22.70 19.25 14.12
N LEU A 129 -21.58 18.67 14.60
CA LEU A 129 -20.66 19.38 15.49
C LEU A 129 -19.96 20.54 14.78
N CYS A 130 -19.70 20.41 13.48
CA CYS A 130 -19.19 21.48 12.63
C CYS A 130 -20.08 21.58 11.37
N PRO A 131 -21.10 22.44 11.37
CA PRO A 131 -22.06 22.55 10.28
C PRO A 131 -21.40 22.89 8.95
N GLY A 132 -21.69 22.10 7.91
CA GLY A 132 -21.13 22.25 6.56
C GLY A 132 -20.04 21.23 6.21
N LEU A 133 -19.49 20.47 7.18
CA LEU A 133 -18.66 19.32 6.84
C LEU A 133 -19.47 18.28 6.03
N PRO A 134 -18.86 17.59 5.08
CA PRO A 134 -17.42 17.48 4.83
C PRO A 134 -16.77 18.58 3.98
N ASN A 135 -17.50 19.63 3.54
CA ASN A 135 -16.86 20.73 2.81
C ASN A 135 -15.82 21.45 3.70
N TRP A 136 -14.58 21.56 3.22
CA TRP A 136 -13.47 22.18 3.95
C TRP A 136 -13.72 23.63 4.42
N GLU A 137 -14.58 24.38 3.71
CA GLU A 137 -14.90 25.76 4.08
C GLU A 137 -15.57 25.85 5.44
N ALA A 138 -16.27 24.80 5.89
CA ALA A 138 -16.86 24.71 7.22
C ALA A 138 -15.82 24.91 8.33
N LEU A 139 -14.58 24.46 8.11
CA LEU A 139 -13.50 24.60 9.09
C LEU A 139 -13.19 26.04 9.48
N LYS A 140 -13.54 27.02 8.64
CA LYS A 140 -13.37 28.44 8.95
C LYS A 140 -14.20 28.89 10.17
N ASN A 141 -15.31 28.17 10.46
CA ASN A 141 -16.33 28.59 11.37
C ASN A 141 -16.42 27.75 12.65
N CYS A 142 -15.62 26.70 12.81
CA CYS A 142 -15.73 25.77 13.94
C CYS A 142 -14.37 25.27 14.50
N PRO A 143 -13.31 26.12 14.57
CA PRO A 143 -12.02 25.64 15.08
C PRO A 143 -12.10 25.18 16.55
N GLU A 144 -12.97 25.76 17.35
CA GLU A 144 -13.14 25.44 18.78
C GLU A 144 -13.62 23.99 19.01
N ILE A 145 -14.35 23.42 18.05
CA ILE A 145 -14.83 22.01 18.11
C ILE A 145 -13.66 21.02 18.12
N PHE A 146 -12.57 21.42 17.48
CA PHE A 146 -11.36 20.60 17.31
C PHE A 146 -10.22 21.05 18.23
N ALA A 147 -10.46 22.02 19.13
CA ALA A 147 -9.44 22.48 20.04
C ALA A 147 -9.13 21.44 21.12
N THR A 148 -7.84 21.40 21.50
CA THR A 148 -7.31 20.52 22.54
C THR A 148 -6.41 21.33 23.49
N ALA A 149 -6.08 20.78 24.66
CA ALA A 149 -5.26 21.46 25.64
C ALA A 149 -3.87 21.92 25.09
N ASP A 150 -3.33 21.17 24.13
CA ASP A 150 -2.02 21.42 23.51
C ASP A 150 -2.09 22.24 22.21
N SER A 151 -3.29 22.68 21.79
CA SER A 151 -3.49 23.43 20.54
C SER A 151 -3.44 24.96 20.71
N GLY A 152 -3.29 25.45 21.95
CA GLY A 152 -3.21 26.90 22.23
C GLY A 152 -4.48 27.68 21.88
N GLY A 153 -5.65 27.03 22.01
CA GLY A 153 -6.95 27.61 21.70
C GLY A 153 -7.36 27.55 20.21
N LYS A 154 -6.49 27.02 19.36
CA LYS A 154 -6.79 26.75 17.94
C LYS A 154 -7.38 25.35 17.77
N GLY A 155 -8.07 25.10 16.66
CA GLY A 155 -8.39 23.76 16.25
C GLY A 155 -7.12 22.92 16.02
N ARG A 156 -7.09 21.67 16.46
CA ARG A 156 -5.99 20.74 16.23
C ARG A 156 -6.31 19.83 15.04
N VAL A 157 -5.38 19.76 14.12
CA VAL A 157 -5.32 18.70 13.09
C VAL A 157 -4.23 17.73 13.49
N LEU A 158 -4.59 16.46 13.64
CA LEU A 158 -3.63 15.38 13.91
C LEU A 158 -3.21 14.75 12.60
N GLU A 159 -2.00 15.10 12.13
CA GLU A 159 -1.39 14.54 10.92
C GLU A 159 -0.65 13.24 11.24
N GLY A 160 -0.37 12.44 10.21
CA GLY A 160 0.54 11.30 10.30
C GLY A 160 1.96 11.69 10.68
N PRO A 161 2.88 10.72 10.81
CA PRO A 161 4.29 11.02 11.02
C PRO A 161 4.82 12.03 10.00
N GLN A 162 5.61 12.98 10.46
CA GLN A 162 6.16 14.04 9.59
C GLN A 162 6.93 13.47 8.38
N SER A 163 7.54 12.28 8.53
CA SER A 163 8.21 11.59 7.42
C SER A 163 7.28 11.14 6.29
N TRP A 164 5.96 11.09 6.51
CA TRP A 164 5.01 10.72 5.45
C TRP A 164 4.79 11.87 4.46
N HIS A 165 4.34 13.02 4.95
CA HIS A 165 3.87 14.13 4.11
C HIS A 165 4.69 15.41 4.23
N GLY A 166 5.56 15.52 5.25
CA GLY A 166 6.35 16.74 5.50
C GLY A 166 5.48 17.97 5.68
N GLU A 167 5.66 18.96 4.81
CA GLU A 167 4.97 20.25 4.86
C GLU A 167 3.65 20.29 4.06
N LEU A 168 3.13 19.14 3.58
CA LEU A 168 1.95 19.13 2.71
C LEU A 168 0.74 19.77 3.38
N MET A 169 0.38 19.31 4.59
CA MET A 169 -0.80 19.84 5.30
C MET A 169 -0.58 21.24 5.85
N PRO A 170 0.56 21.61 6.46
CA PRO A 170 0.87 23.01 6.79
C PRO A 170 0.73 23.95 5.59
N ASN A 171 1.27 23.57 4.44
CA ASN A 171 1.16 24.35 3.20
C ASN A 171 -0.27 24.50 2.71
N ARG A 172 -1.07 23.43 2.74
CA ARG A 172 -2.48 23.45 2.36
C ARG A 172 -3.30 24.37 3.28
N PHE A 173 -3.13 24.23 4.59
CA PHE A 173 -3.84 25.07 5.55
C PHE A 173 -3.50 26.54 5.38
N LYS A 174 -2.24 26.86 5.10
CA LYS A 174 -1.82 28.23 4.78
C LYS A 174 -2.44 28.73 3.48
N ALA A 175 -2.41 27.94 2.42
CA ALA A 175 -2.99 28.30 1.10
C ALA A 175 -4.50 28.54 1.17
N LEU A 176 -5.21 27.80 2.05
CA LEU A 176 -6.65 27.93 2.26
C LEU A 176 -7.03 28.95 3.33
N GLY A 177 -6.04 29.63 3.97
CA GLY A 177 -6.26 30.62 5.02
C GLY A 177 -6.77 30.03 6.33
N LEU A 178 -6.46 28.76 6.60
CA LEU A 178 -6.87 28.04 7.83
C LEU A 178 -5.79 28.08 8.94
N ASP A 179 -4.55 28.46 8.64
CA ASP A 179 -3.39 28.43 9.53
C ASP A 179 -3.50 29.39 10.72
N SER A 180 -4.31 30.45 10.60
CA SER A 180 -4.62 31.34 11.74
C SER A 180 -5.46 30.63 12.81
N ASN A 181 -6.35 29.72 12.43
CA ASN A 181 -7.36 29.07 13.27
C ASN A 181 -6.99 27.63 13.66
N TYR A 182 -6.05 27.01 12.98
CA TYR A 182 -5.65 25.62 13.19
C TYR A 182 -4.16 25.47 13.42
N VAL A 183 -3.79 24.43 14.15
CA VAL A 183 -2.41 23.96 14.32
C VAL A 183 -2.30 22.52 13.88
N ILE A 184 -1.29 22.21 13.07
CA ILE A 184 -0.98 20.85 12.65
C ILE A 184 -0.05 20.23 13.69
N LYS A 185 -0.45 19.06 14.22
CA LYS A 185 0.37 18.25 15.12
C LYS A 185 0.64 16.90 14.44
N PHE A 186 1.88 16.46 14.49
CA PHE A 186 2.29 15.20 13.88
C PHE A 186 2.25 14.06 14.91
N ALA A 187 1.60 12.98 14.57
CA ALA A 187 1.64 11.72 15.32
C ALA A 187 2.98 11.00 15.11
N GLY A 188 3.38 10.19 16.09
CA GLY A 188 4.60 9.38 15.95
C GLY A 188 4.42 8.11 15.11
N SER A 189 3.18 7.63 14.97
CA SER A 189 2.82 6.41 14.23
C SER A 189 1.33 6.40 13.90
N ALA A 190 0.91 5.45 13.06
CA ALA A 190 -0.51 5.16 12.82
C ALA A 190 -1.25 4.81 14.12
N ASP A 191 -0.63 3.99 14.98
CA ASP A 191 -1.22 3.60 16.27
C ASP A 191 -1.57 4.79 17.15
N ALA A 192 -0.73 5.85 17.14
CA ALA A 192 -1.00 7.07 17.88
C ALA A 192 -2.22 7.82 17.31
N ILE A 193 -2.42 7.80 15.99
CA ILE A 193 -3.62 8.34 15.36
C ILE A 193 -4.86 7.57 15.82
N TRP A 194 -4.80 6.23 15.77
CA TRP A 194 -5.93 5.37 16.14
C TRP A 194 -6.29 5.46 17.62
N ALA A 195 -5.30 5.58 18.50
CA ALA A 195 -5.53 5.79 19.93
C ALA A 195 -6.24 7.11 20.20
N GLU A 196 -5.83 8.19 19.54
CA GLU A 196 -6.45 9.50 19.67
C GLU A 196 -7.88 9.53 19.08
N LEU A 197 -8.08 8.85 17.94
CA LEU A 197 -9.38 8.70 17.30
C LEU A 197 -10.36 7.94 18.22
N ALA A 198 -9.90 6.85 18.83
CA ALA A 198 -10.69 6.07 19.79
C ALA A 198 -11.04 6.88 21.05
N SER A 199 -10.09 7.67 21.57
CA SER A 199 -10.34 8.59 22.71
C SER A 199 -11.39 9.64 22.37
N ALA A 200 -11.25 10.29 21.21
CA ALA A 200 -12.19 11.30 20.73
C ALA A 200 -13.59 10.73 20.57
N LYS A 201 -13.72 9.54 19.99
CA LYS A 201 -14.99 8.83 19.81
C LYS A 201 -15.66 8.51 21.16
N LYS A 202 -14.88 8.04 22.14
CA LYS A 202 -15.35 7.74 23.49
C LYS A 202 -15.86 8.99 24.23
N GLU A 203 -15.20 10.12 24.00
CA GLU A 203 -15.53 11.40 24.65
C GLU A 203 -16.60 12.20 23.88
N GLY A 204 -16.93 11.80 22.65
CA GLY A 204 -17.87 12.51 21.77
C GLY A 204 -17.34 13.88 21.31
N ARG A 205 -16.03 14.12 21.34
CA ARG A 205 -15.41 15.38 20.92
C ARG A 205 -15.04 15.39 19.45
N GLY A 206 -14.98 16.55 18.84
CA GLY A 206 -14.46 16.72 17.49
C GLY A 206 -12.99 16.34 17.38
N ILE A 207 -12.64 15.72 16.28
CA ILE A 207 -11.25 15.44 15.87
C ILE A 207 -11.14 15.52 14.36
N ILE A 208 -10.10 16.21 13.87
CA ILE A 208 -9.64 16.13 12.50
C ILE A 208 -8.35 15.33 12.51
N THR A 209 -8.30 14.26 11.74
CA THR A 209 -7.08 13.46 11.65
C THR A 209 -6.80 13.02 10.21
N PHE A 210 -5.51 12.80 9.91
CA PHE A 210 -5.12 12.11 8.71
C PHE A 210 -5.60 10.66 8.74
N ASN A 211 -6.08 10.20 7.61
CA ASN A 211 -6.51 8.83 7.39
C ASN A 211 -6.33 8.45 5.91
N TRP A 212 -6.53 7.20 5.59
CA TRP A 212 -6.46 6.69 4.23
C TRP A 212 -7.45 5.57 3.98
N SER A 213 -7.81 5.37 2.73
CA SER A 213 -8.51 4.21 2.22
C SER A 213 -7.66 3.56 1.13
N PRO A 214 -7.50 2.22 1.12
CA PRO A 214 -8.10 1.22 2.00
C PRO A 214 -7.53 1.17 3.41
N ASN A 215 -8.42 1.08 4.43
CA ASN A 215 -8.06 0.93 5.83
C ASN A 215 -9.22 0.24 6.61
N PHE A 216 -8.99 -0.13 7.87
CA PHE A 216 -10.07 -0.66 8.73
C PHE A 216 -11.20 0.36 8.97
N THR A 217 -10.89 1.63 8.96
CA THR A 217 -11.84 2.74 9.15
C THR A 217 -12.85 2.86 8.01
N ASP A 218 -12.63 2.25 6.86
CA ASP A 218 -13.62 2.21 5.75
C ASP A 218 -14.94 1.54 6.18
N ALA A 219 -14.88 0.64 7.16
CA ALA A 219 -16.05 -0.03 7.73
C ALA A 219 -16.58 0.63 9.01
N ASP A 220 -15.80 1.48 9.67
CA ASP A 220 -16.14 2.07 10.99
C ASP A 220 -16.77 3.48 10.90
N GLY A 221 -16.96 4.00 9.70
CA GLY A 221 -17.56 5.31 9.44
C GLY A 221 -16.59 6.46 9.69
N PHE A 222 -15.86 6.82 8.64
CA PHE A 222 -14.95 7.96 8.60
C PHE A 222 -15.20 8.77 7.33
N ASP A 223 -15.42 10.07 7.46
CA ASP A 223 -15.70 10.97 6.35
C ASP A 223 -14.47 11.82 6.05
N PHE A 224 -14.00 11.73 4.83
CA PHE A 224 -12.91 12.58 4.34
C PHE A 224 -13.40 13.99 4.07
N ILE A 225 -12.61 15.00 4.43
CA ILE A 225 -12.90 16.40 4.16
C ILE A 225 -12.73 16.65 2.67
N GLU A 226 -13.74 17.27 2.07
CA GLU A 226 -13.74 17.63 0.66
C GLU A 226 -12.98 18.95 0.44
N PHE A 227 -11.67 18.84 0.24
CA PHE A 227 -10.80 19.94 -0.19
C PHE A 227 -10.98 20.24 -1.68
N PRO A 228 -10.46 21.38 -2.20
CA PRO A 228 -10.46 21.65 -3.64
C PRO A 228 -9.83 20.51 -4.42
N GLU A 229 -10.36 20.24 -5.61
CA GLU A 229 -9.96 19.09 -6.42
C GLU A 229 -8.44 19.08 -6.69
N TYR A 230 -7.84 17.89 -6.59
CA TYR A 230 -6.44 17.71 -6.96
C TYR A 230 -6.27 17.85 -8.47
N THR A 231 -5.26 18.61 -8.87
CA THR A 231 -4.76 18.67 -10.25
C THR A 231 -3.25 18.49 -10.24
N ASP A 232 -2.71 17.92 -11.31
CA ASP A 232 -1.25 17.72 -11.41
C ASP A 232 -0.52 19.04 -11.30
N GLY A 233 0.50 19.08 -10.44
CA GLY A 233 1.29 20.28 -10.18
C GLY A 233 0.68 21.27 -9.18
N CYS A 234 -0.48 21.00 -8.59
CA CYS A 234 -1.13 21.92 -7.66
C CYS A 234 -0.41 22.05 -6.29
N ARG A 235 0.41 21.09 -5.89
CA ARG A 235 1.15 21.13 -4.63
C ARG A 235 2.32 22.13 -4.71
N ILE A 236 2.67 22.77 -3.60
CA ILE A 236 3.83 23.68 -3.52
C ILE A 236 5.13 23.00 -3.98
N ALA A 237 5.34 21.74 -3.60
CA ALA A 237 6.52 20.96 -4.01
C ALA A 237 6.60 20.72 -5.52
N ASP A 238 5.52 20.96 -6.25
CA ASP A 238 5.41 20.78 -7.71
C ASP A 238 5.25 22.13 -8.45
N GLY A 239 5.31 23.25 -7.70
CA GLY A 239 5.22 24.60 -8.23
C GLY A 239 3.84 25.25 -8.19
N GLY A 240 2.84 24.57 -7.62
CA GLY A 240 1.49 25.09 -7.43
C GLY A 240 1.31 25.96 -6.20
N ASP A 241 0.07 26.35 -5.94
CA ASP A 241 -0.30 27.19 -4.78
C ASP A 241 -0.53 26.40 -3.48
N GLY A 242 -0.65 25.07 -3.56
CA GLY A 242 -0.84 24.17 -2.43
C GLY A 242 -2.27 24.08 -1.90
N ALA A 243 -3.25 24.73 -2.54
CA ALA A 243 -4.62 24.77 -2.05
C ALA A 243 -5.43 23.49 -2.32
N CYS A 244 -4.91 22.53 -3.10
CA CYS A 244 -5.64 21.34 -3.51
C CYS A 244 -5.64 20.22 -2.46
N GLY A 245 -6.66 19.36 -2.56
CA GLY A 245 -6.77 18.09 -1.83
C GLY A 245 -5.79 17.02 -2.30
N SER A 246 -6.05 15.78 -1.94
CA SER A 246 -5.24 14.62 -2.32
C SER A 246 -5.84 13.91 -3.55
N PRO A 247 -4.99 13.28 -4.40
CA PRO A 247 -5.48 12.54 -5.53
C PRO A 247 -6.23 11.27 -5.07
N LYS A 248 -7.30 10.93 -5.80
CA LYS A 248 -7.80 9.55 -5.82
C LYS A 248 -6.82 8.75 -6.67
N GLY A 249 -6.08 7.87 -6.04
CA GLY A 249 -4.86 7.32 -6.60
C GLY A 249 -4.85 5.81 -6.76
N TRP A 250 -3.67 5.33 -7.11
CA TRP A 250 -3.34 3.91 -7.22
C TRP A 250 -2.46 3.47 -6.05
N LEU A 251 -2.52 2.18 -5.76
CA LEU A 251 -1.59 1.47 -4.88
C LEU A 251 -0.74 0.53 -5.73
N LYS A 252 0.55 0.82 -5.84
CA LYS A 252 1.49 0.06 -6.67
C LYS A 252 2.46 -0.79 -5.86
N LYS A 253 3.19 -1.62 -6.61
CA LYS A 253 4.32 -2.41 -6.13
C LYS A 253 5.59 -1.97 -6.84
N ALA A 254 6.67 -1.88 -6.07
CA ALA A 254 8.02 -1.60 -6.57
C ALA A 254 8.92 -2.81 -6.36
N ALA A 255 9.91 -3.00 -7.20
CA ALA A 255 10.92 -4.03 -7.03
C ALA A 255 12.30 -3.56 -7.48
N ASN A 256 13.35 -4.18 -6.93
CA ASN A 256 14.69 -4.06 -7.47
C ASN A 256 14.75 -4.63 -8.89
N TYR A 257 15.40 -3.95 -9.81
CA TYR A 257 15.47 -4.34 -11.22
C TYR A 257 16.12 -5.72 -11.48
N LYS A 258 16.89 -6.25 -10.52
CA LYS A 258 17.48 -7.60 -10.60
C LYS A 258 16.51 -8.69 -10.19
N PHE A 259 15.45 -8.37 -9.45
CA PHE A 259 14.50 -9.35 -8.90
C PHE A 259 13.93 -10.30 -9.96
N PRO A 260 13.49 -9.84 -11.17
CA PRO A 260 13.02 -10.73 -12.23
C PRO A 260 14.06 -11.76 -12.70
N LYS A 261 15.35 -11.44 -12.56
CA LYS A 261 16.45 -12.34 -12.98
C LYS A 261 16.91 -13.27 -11.87
N THR A 262 16.90 -12.78 -10.63
CA THR A 262 17.39 -13.55 -9.47
C THR A 262 16.32 -14.50 -8.91
N HIS A 263 15.05 -14.11 -8.99
CA HIS A 263 13.91 -14.88 -8.47
C HIS A 263 12.74 -14.81 -9.47
N PRO A 264 12.86 -15.44 -10.65
CA PRO A 264 11.88 -15.30 -11.73
C PRO A 264 10.49 -15.81 -11.36
N ALA A 265 10.38 -16.90 -10.59
CA ALA A 265 9.09 -17.44 -10.15
C ALA A 265 8.44 -16.52 -9.10
N ALA A 266 9.19 -16.09 -8.08
CA ALA A 266 8.69 -15.17 -7.06
C ALA A 266 8.31 -13.80 -7.67
N TYR A 267 9.11 -13.25 -8.60
CA TYR A 267 8.75 -12.01 -9.29
C TYR A 267 7.47 -12.14 -10.12
N THR A 268 7.32 -13.25 -10.86
CA THR A 268 6.10 -13.51 -11.63
C THR A 268 4.88 -13.57 -10.73
N THR A 269 4.99 -14.21 -9.58
CA THR A 269 3.93 -14.25 -8.57
C THR A 269 3.69 -12.86 -7.98
N PHE A 270 4.73 -12.14 -7.57
CA PHE A 270 4.61 -10.78 -7.04
C PHE A 270 3.92 -9.81 -8.00
N SER A 271 4.27 -9.85 -9.28
CA SER A 271 3.64 -9.00 -10.29
C SER A 271 2.14 -9.28 -10.46
N LYS A 272 1.71 -10.53 -10.26
CA LYS A 272 0.30 -10.95 -10.31
C LYS A 272 -0.47 -10.65 -9.02
N MET A 273 0.20 -10.53 -7.87
CA MET A 273 -0.47 -10.20 -6.60
C MET A 273 -1.25 -8.91 -6.76
N SER A 274 -2.54 -8.97 -6.43
CA SER A 274 -3.43 -7.81 -6.52
C SER A 274 -4.48 -7.91 -5.43
N PHE A 275 -4.28 -7.15 -4.36
CA PHE A 275 -5.21 -7.08 -3.24
C PHE A 275 -6.25 -6.00 -3.49
N THR A 276 -7.48 -6.26 -3.08
CA THR A 276 -8.60 -5.31 -3.15
C THR A 276 -8.63 -4.40 -1.92
N THR A 277 -9.41 -3.33 -1.97
CA THR A 277 -9.72 -2.48 -0.80
C THR A 277 -10.18 -3.32 0.40
N LYS A 278 -11.03 -4.32 0.15
CA LYS A 278 -11.53 -5.23 1.19
C LYS A 278 -10.40 -6.06 1.81
N ASP A 279 -9.51 -6.62 1.01
CA ASP A 279 -8.40 -7.46 1.51
C ASP A 279 -7.48 -6.65 2.43
N ILE A 280 -7.14 -5.42 2.02
CA ILE A 280 -6.24 -4.54 2.77
C ILE A 280 -6.92 -4.06 4.06
N GLY A 281 -8.20 -3.65 3.99
CA GLY A 281 -8.97 -3.27 5.17
C GLY A 281 -9.10 -4.41 6.19
N GLN A 282 -9.28 -5.65 5.73
CA GLN A 282 -9.30 -6.83 6.59
C GLN A 282 -7.95 -7.08 7.27
N MET A 283 -6.83 -6.95 6.53
CA MET A 283 -5.49 -7.08 7.11
C MET A 283 -5.26 -6.05 8.22
N ALA A 284 -5.65 -4.79 8.00
CA ALA A 284 -5.57 -3.74 9.01
C ALA A 284 -6.45 -4.06 10.22
N ALA A 285 -7.71 -4.48 10.01
CA ALA A 285 -8.67 -4.75 11.08
C ALA A 285 -8.19 -5.84 12.05
N LEU A 286 -7.54 -6.89 11.56
CA LEU A 286 -7.00 -7.96 12.42
C LEU A 286 -6.02 -7.43 13.47
N VAL A 287 -5.28 -6.35 13.17
CA VAL A 287 -4.34 -5.73 14.11
C VAL A 287 -5.01 -4.56 14.85
N ASP A 288 -5.62 -3.63 14.11
CA ASP A 288 -6.08 -2.37 14.70
C ASP A 288 -7.38 -2.53 15.50
N ILE A 289 -8.22 -3.52 15.15
CA ILE A 289 -9.45 -3.84 15.89
C ILE A 289 -9.27 -5.08 16.78
N ASP A 290 -8.87 -6.21 16.18
CA ASP A 290 -8.82 -7.51 16.88
C ASP A 290 -7.55 -7.67 17.74
N LYS A 291 -6.62 -6.71 17.68
CA LYS A 291 -5.39 -6.64 18.48
C LYS A 291 -4.45 -7.84 18.33
N MET A 292 -4.47 -8.48 17.17
CA MET A 292 -3.54 -9.56 16.84
C MET A 292 -2.13 -9.02 16.60
N SER A 293 -1.12 -9.88 16.77
CA SER A 293 0.20 -9.57 16.23
C SER A 293 0.16 -9.55 14.70
N HIS A 294 1.04 -8.78 14.05
CA HIS A 294 1.08 -8.69 12.59
C HIS A 294 1.32 -10.07 11.94
N GLU A 295 2.18 -10.88 12.54
CA GLU A 295 2.47 -12.23 12.04
C GLU A 295 1.25 -13.16 12.16
N ASP A 296 0.55 -13.13 13.29
CA ASP A 296 -0.64 -13.97 13.49
C ASP A 296 -1.80 -13.50 12.61
N ALA A 297 -1.95 -12.19 12.44
CA ALA A 297 -2.90 -11.60 11.50
C ALA A 297 -2.63 -12.07 10.05
N ALA A 298 -1.38 -12.09 9.63
CA ALA A 298 -0.99 -12.58 8.31
C ALA A 298 -1.26 -14.09 8.15
N LYS A 299 -0.91 -14.91 9.14
CA LYS A 299 -1.23 -16.36 9.14
C LYS A 299 -2.73 -16.60 9.03
N LYS A 300 -3.52 -15.85 9.83
CA LYS A 300 -4.99 -15.94 9.79
C LYS A 300 -5.52 -15.52 8.42
N TRP A 301 -5.07 -14.39 7.88
CA TRP A 301 -5.52 -13.92 6.57
C TRP A 301 -5.20 -14.94 5.46
N LEU A 302 -3.99 -15.52 5.47
CA LEU A 302 -3.58 -16.57 4.51
C LEU A 302 -4.47 -17.82 4.62
N ALA A 303 -4.81 -18.24 5.84
CA ALA A 303 -5.68 -19.41 6.05
C ALA A 303 -7.12 -19.15 5.57
N ASP A 304 -7.65 -17.96 5.83
CA ASP A 304 -9.04 -17.60 5.50
C ASP A 304 -9.23 -17.27 4.01
N ASN A 305 -8.14 -16.91 3.29
CA ASN A 305 -8.18 -16.43 1.91
C ASN A 305 -7.33 -17.27 0.92
N GLU A 306 -7.26 -18.58 1.16
CA GLU A 306 -6.46 -19.49 0.31
C GLU A 306 -6.83 -19.42 -1.18
N ASN A 307 -8.10 -19.27 -1.50
CA ASN A 307 -8.60 -19.13 -2.86
C ASN A 307 -8.09 -17.86 -3.57
N VAL A 308 -7.86 -16.79 -2.82
CA VAL A 308 -7.32 -15.52 -3.34
C VAL A 308 -5.83 -15.69 -3.66
N TRP A 309 -5.01 -15.98 -2.65
CA TRP A 309 -3.56 -15.93 -2.83
C TRP A 309 -3.01 -17.12 -3.64
N LYS A 310 -3.63 -18.32 -3.58
CA LYS A 310 -3.22 -19.44 -4.42
C LYS A 310 -3.39 -19.15 -5.91
N SER A 311 -4.31 -18.26 -6.29
CA SER A 311 -4.46 -17.81 -7.67
C SER A 311 -3.21 -17.09 -8.19
N PHE A 312 -2.48 -16.39 -7.33
CA PHE A 312 -1.26 -15.67 -7.70
C PHE A 312 -0.09 -16.61 -8.01
N THR A 313 -0.03 -17.77 -7.32
CA THR A 313 1.07 -18.76 -7.48
C THR A 313 0.90 -19.67 -8.70
N GLN A 314 -0.26 -19.65 -9.37
CA GLN A 314 -0.49 -20.41 -10.59
C GLN A 314 0.28 -19.76 -11.75
N ILE A 315 1.52 -20.17 -11.93
CA ILE A 315 2.35 -19.79 -13.08
C ILE A 315 1.88 -20.66 -14.24
N GLY A 316 1.16 -20.05 -15.20
CA GLY A 316 0.40 -20.65 -16.30
C GLY A 316 0.78 -22.08 -16.66
N ARG A 317 -0.24 -22.95 -16.59
CA ARG A 317 -0.19 -24.23 -17.29
C ARG A 317 -0.48 -24.02 -18.77
#